data_3a6d6f39d6b3ce4553113d3c0e2d39bc
#
_entry.id   3a6d6f39d6b3ce4553113d3c0e2d39bc
#
_cell.length_a   1.000
_cell.length_b   1.000
_cell.length_c   1.000
_cell.angle_alpha   90.00
_cell.angle_beta   90.00
_cell.angle_gamma   90.00
#
_symmetry.space_group_name_H-M   'P 1'
#
loop_
_entity.id
_entity.type
_entity.pdbx_description
1 polymer ?
#
loop_
_entity_poly.entity_id
_entity_poly.type
_entity_poly.pdbx_seq_one_letter_code
_entity_poly.pdbx_strand_id
1 'polypeptide(L)'
;MLEELKEKVFRANLDLVKHNLVIFTWGNVSDIDREKGLVVIKPSGVSYDTMKASDMVVVDLQTGKVVEGDLNPSSDTPTHLVLYRAFPEIGGVVHTHSTYATAWAQAGKDIPNIGTTHADYFHDEIPCTGDMTEAEVKGDYELETGNVIVRRIQEGGINPVHTPGVLVKNHGPFSWGKDADNAVYNAVVMEQVAKMAFVSFSVNPGTTMNPLLIEKHFSRKHGPNAYYGQKKK
;
A
#
# COMPACT_ATOMS: atom_id res chain seq x y z
N MET A 1 23.47 5.04 -9.45
CA MET A 1 23.41 4.34 -8.14
C MET A 1 22.08 3.60 -8.06
N LEU A 2 22.02 2.41 -7.50
CA LEU A 2 20.77 1.61 -7.36
C LEU A 2 20.04 1.27 -8.68
N GLU A 3 20.73 1.03 -9.77
CA GLU A 3 20.14 0.79 -11.09
C GLU A 3 19.15 -0.39 -11.09
N GLU A 4 19.49 -1.48 -10.39
CA GLU A 4 18.58 -2.65 -10.26
C GLU A 4 17.32 -2.29 -9.49
N LEU A 5 17.42 -1.46 -8.43
CA LEU A 5 16.28 -1.03 -7.65
C LEU A 5 15.41 -0.04 -8.43
N LYS A 6 16.01 0.86 -9.21
CA LYS A 6 15.29 1.76 -10.13
C LYS A 6 14.51 0.97 -11.17
N GLU A 7 15.12 -0.05 -11.76
CA GLU A 7 14.46 -0.92 -12.73
C GLU A 7 13.28 -1.67 -12.09
N LYS A 8 13.46 -2.19 -10.87
CA LYS A 8 12.40 -2.87 -10.12
C LYS A 8 11.24 -1.93 -9.82
N VAL A 9 11.50 -0.72 -9.29
CA VAL A 9 10.47 0.28 -8.99
C VAL A 9 9.76 0.74 -10.26
N PHE A 10 10.49 0.93 -11.34
CA PHE A 10 9.92 1.25 -12.65
C PHE A 10 8.91 0.17 -13.10
N ARG A 11 9.31 -1.11 -13.10
CA ARG A 11 8.43 -2.22 -13.47
C ARG A 11 7.21 -2.32 -12.57
N ALA A 12 7.41 -2.19 -11.27
CA ALA A 12 6.31 -2.20 -10.29
C ALA A 12 5.28 -1.08 -10.57
N ASN A 13 5.74 0.12 -10.96
CA ASN A 13 4.86 1.20 -11.37
C ASN A 13 4.08 0.86 -12.65
N LEU A 14 4.70 0.21 -13.64
CA LEU A 14 3.99 -0.25 -14.84
C LEU A 14 2.97 -1.36 -14.54
N ASP A 15 3.23 -2.19 -13.55
CA ASP A 15 2.27 -3.22 -13.12
C ASP A 15 0.99 -2.62 -12.52
N LEU A 16 1.02 -1.39 -11.94
CA LEU A 16 -0.21 -0.69 -11.55
C LEU A 16 -1.13 -0.44 -12.76
N VAL A 17 -0.57 -0.06 -13.89
CA VAL A 17 -1.33 0.14 -15.16
C VAL A 17 -1.87 -1.19 -15.65
N LYS A 18 -1.03 -2.22 -15.72
CA LYS A 18 -1.39 -3.57 -16.16
C LYS A 18 -2.55 -4.17 -15.35
N HIS A 19 -2.62 -3.85 -14.05
CA HIS A 19 -3.68 -4.32 -13.16
C HIS A 19 -4.86 -3.34 -13.02
N ASN A 20 -4.90 -2.27 -13.83
CA ASN A 20 -5.97 -1.26 -13.82
C ASN A 20 -6.17 -0.59 -12.45
N LEU A 21 -5.08 -0.38 -11.70
CA LEU A 21 -5.12 0.28 -10.40
C LEU A 21 -4.95 1.80 -10.49
N VAL A 22 -4.53 2.32 -11.65
CA VAL A 22 -4.25 3.73 -11.88
C VAL A 22 -4.85 4.23 -13.19
N ILE A 23 -5.17 5.53 -13.21
CA ILE A 23 -5.59 6.28 -14.37
C ILE A 23 -4.63 7.47 -14.50
N PHE A 24 -4.17 7.77 -15.73
CA PHE A 24 -3.20 8.84 -15.98
C PHE A 24 -1.93 8.68 -15.15
N THR A 25 -1.66 9.63 -14.24
CA THR A 25 -0.48 9.65 -13.36
C THR A 25 -0.84 9.40 -11.89
N TRP A 26 -2.07 8.96 -11.60
CA TRP A 26 -2.61 8.81 -10.24
C TRP A 26 -2.08 7.54 -9.57
N GLY A 27 -1.08 7.69 -8.77
CA GLY A 27 -0.48 6.61 -8.03
C GLY A 27 1.01 6.49 -8.26
N ASN A 28 1.64 5.72 -7.39
CA ASN A 28 3.09 5.52 -7.40
C ASN A 28 3.48 4.31 -6.58
N VAL A 29 4.68 3.83 -6.84
CA VAL A 29 5.35 2.77 -6.09
C VAL A 29 6.72 3.27 -5.70
N SER A 30 7.17 2.90 -4.50
CA SER A 30 8.55 3.02 -4.04
C SER A 30 9.09 1.70 -3.50
N ASP A 31 10.41 1.61 -3.40
CA ASP A 31 11.14 0.53 -2.71
C ASP A 31 12.35 1.12 -1.99
N ILE A 32 12.85 0.43 -0.97
CA ILE A 32 13.92 0.94 -0.10
C ILE A 32 15.13 0.01 -0.07
N ASP A 33 16.31 0.58 -0.23
CA ASP A 33 17.57 -0.03 0.19
C ASP A 33 17.83 0.35 1.65
N ARG A 34 17.51 -0.56 2.56
CA ARG A 34 17.65 -0.33 4.01
C ARG A 34 19.09 -0.17 4.48
N GLU A 35 20.04 -0.83 3.81
CA GLU A 35 21.46 -0.75 4.19
C GLU A 35 22.01 0.63 3.90
N LYS A 36 21.59 1.22 2.77
CA LYS A 36 22.02 2.57 2.37
C LYS A 36 21.12 3.68 2.93
N GLY A 37 19.93 3.34 3.45
CA GLY A 37 18.93 4.32 3.87
C GLY A 37 18.39 5.14 2.70
N LEU A 38 18.25 4.54 1.52
CA LEU A 38 17.84 5.21 0.30
C LEU A 38 16.51 4.63 -0.22
N VAL A 39 15.59 5.49 -0.61
CA VAL A 39 14.31 5.13 -1.19
C VAL A 39 14.28 5.54 -2.66
N VAL A 40 13.84 4.62 -3.52
CA VAL A 40 13.60 4.87 -4.94
C VAL A 40 12.10 5.02 -5.15
N ILE A 41 11.67 6.09 -5.82
CA ILE A 41 10.26 6.40 -6.03
C ILE A 41 10.02 6.95 -7.44
N LYS A 42 8.77 6.77 -7.92
CA LYS A 42 8.29 7.33 -9.18
C LYS A 42 8.39 8.87 -9.17
N PRO A 43 8.83 9.50 -10.27
CA PRO A 43 8.78 10.95 -10.42
C PRO A 43 7.34 11.46 -10.48
N SER A 44 7.13 12.68 -9.98
CA SER A 44 5.85 13.38 -9.98
C SER A 44 5.39 13.70 -11.41
N GLY A 45 4.12 13.43 -11.73
CA GLY A 45 3.48 13.87 -12.97
C GLY A 45 4.00 13.23 -14.27
N VAL A 46 4.96 12.30 -14.22
CA VAL A 46 5.46 11.60 -15.41
C VAL A 46 4.49 10.49 -15.81
N SER A 47 4.07 10.49 -17.09
CA SER A 47 3.18 9.48 -17.64
C SER A 47 3.83 8.09 -17.63
N TYR A 48 3.04 7.08 -17.30
CA TYR A 48 3.49 5.68 -17.37
C TYR A 48 3.90 5.25 -18.79
N ASP A 49 3.32 5.85 -19.82
CA ASP A 49 3.61 5.51 -21.23
C ASP A 49 5.01 5.97 -21.68
N THR A 50 5.56 7.00 -21.04
CA THR A 50 6.85 7.60 -21.44
C THR A 50 7.94 7.45 -20.39
N MET A 51 7.55 7.02 -19.17
CA MET A 51 8.45 6.83 -18.03
C MET A 51 9.52 5.77 -18.34
N LYS A 52 10.70 5.97 -17.80
CA LYS A 52 11.86 5.07 -17.91
C LYS A 52 12.41 4.77 -16.52
N ALA A 53 13.16 3.68 -16.40
CA ALA A 53 13.84 3.35 -15.14
C ALA A 53 14.83 4.45 -14.70
N SER A 54 15.47 5.13 -15.65
CA SER A 54 16.37 6.26 -15.38
C SER A 54 15.67 7.48 -14.78
N ASP A 55 14.34 7.59 -14.92
CA ASP A 55 13.55 8.70 -14.39
C ASP A 55 13.24 8.53 -12.89
N MET A 56 13.44 7.33 -12.35
CA MET A 56 13.22 7.05 -10.93
C MET A 56 14.13 7.91 -10.06
N VAL A 57 13.54 8.55 -9.05
CA VAL A 57 14.22 9.46 -8.15
C VAL A 57 14.66 8.73 -6.90
N VAL A 58 15.89 8.99 -6.46
CA VAL A 58 16.44 8.44 -5.20
C VAL A 58 16.41 9.52 -4.13
N VAL A 59 15.80 9.21 -3.00
CA VAL A 59 15.71 10.12 -1.86
C VAL A 59 16.31 9.48 -0.60
N ASP A 60 16.91 10.32 0.24
CA ASP A 60 17.42 9.88 1.54
C ASP A 60 16.26 9.66 2.53
N LEU A 61 16.24 8.51 3.18
CA LEU A 61 15.16 8.10 4.09
C LEU A 61 14.97 9.10 5.25
N GLN A 62 16.06 9.63 5.81
CA GLN A 62 15.99 10.45 7.02
C GLN A 62 15.66 11.91 6.72
N THR A 63 16.26 12.46 5.67
CA THR A 63 16.13 13.88 5.34
C THR A 63 15.05 14.17 4.30
N GLY A 64 14.62 13.17 3.52
CA GLY A 64 13.72 13.33 2.39
C GLY A 64 14.33 14.05 1.18
N LYS A 65 15.63 14.37 1.24
CA LYS A 65 16.32 15.08 0.15
C LYS A 65 16.58 14.14 -1.01
N VAL A 66 16.44 14.68 -2.23
CA VAL A 66 16.85 13.99 -3.44
C VAL A 66 18.37 13.86 -3.43
N VAL A 67 18.86 12.63 -3.62
CA VAL A 67 20.30 12.31 -3.71
C VAL A 67 20.72 11.88 -5.11
N GLU A 68 19.76 11.45 -5.94
CA GLU A 68 19.99 11.13 -7.35
C GLU A 68 18.69 11.28 -8.15
N GLY A 69 18.80 11.87 -9.35
CA GLY A 69 17.70 12.11 -10.29
C GLY A 69 17.49 13.59 -10.56
N ASP A 70 17.08 13.92 -11.78
CA ASP A 70 16.87 15.31 -12.25
C ASP A 70 15.40 15.74 -12.12
N LEU A 71 14.50 14.79 -11.82
CA LEU A 71 13.06 15.03 -11.71
C LEU A 71 12.64 15.21 -10.25
N ASN A 72 11.51 15.88 -10.02
CA ASN A 72 10.91 15.92 -8.71
C ASN A 72 10.34 14.53 -8.35
N PRO A 73 10.58 14.02 -7.14
CA PRO A 73 9.94 12.80 -6.67
C PRO A 73 8.42 13.00 -6.55
N SER A 74 7.65 11.90 -6.50
CA SER A 74 6.21 11.95 -6.23
C SER A 74 5.91 12.84 -5.03
N SER A 75 4.80 13.60 -5.08
CA SER A 75 4.29 14.37 -3.93
C SER A 75 4.06 13.52 -2.70
N ASP A 76 3.71 12.25 -2.88
CA ASP A 76 3.48 11.29 -1.78
C ASP A 76 4.78 10.81 -1.09
N THR A 77 5.94 11.25 -1.54
CA THR A 77 7.23 10.85 -0.96
C THR A 77 7.28 11.01 0.56
N PRO A 78 6.84 12.12 1.18
CA PRO A 78 6.84 12.26 2.64
C PRO A 78 6.02 11.16 3.33
N THR A 79 4.85 10.81 2.78
CA THR A 79 4.01 9.71 3.27
C THR A 79 4.78 8.38 3.27
N HIS A 80 5.40 8.03 2.13
CA HIS A 80 6.17 6.79 2.00
C HIS A 80 7.33 6.73 3.00
N LEU A 81 8.06 7.84 3.18
CA LEU A 81 9.18 7.91 4.13
C LEU A 81 8.71 7.72 5.58
N VAL A 82 7.55 8.28 5.97
CA VAL A 82 6.95 8.06 7.29
C VAL A 82 6.67 6.57 7.50
N LEU A 83 6.07 5.91 6.52
CA LEU A 83 5.76 4.47 6.60
C LEU A 83 7.04 3.62 6.73
N TYR A 84 8.07 3.89 5.94
CA TYR A 84 9.34 3.17 6.04
C TYR A 84 10.06 3.36 7.39
N ARG A 85 9.93 4.55 8.01
CA ARG A 85 10.51 4.83 9.34
C ARG A 85 9.71 4.13 10.44
N ALA A 86 8.38 4.12 10.33
CA ALA A 86 7.51 3.56 11.34
C ALA A 86 7.45 2.02 11.32
N PHE A 87 7.61 1.41 10.13
CA PHE A 87 7.48 -0.04 9.90
C PHE A 87 8.77 -0.58 9.27
N PRO A 88 9.77 -0.96 10.07
CA PRO A 88 11.05 -1.43 9.55
C PRO A 88 10.98 -2.73 8.74
N GLU A 89 9.90 -3.49 8.88
CA GLU A 89 9.66 -4.77 8.19
C GLU A 89 9.24 -4.60 6.72
N ILE A 90 8.75 -3.41 6.33
CA ILE A 90 8.28 -3.19 4.96
C ILE A 90 9.43 -2.74 4.05
N GLY A 91 9.42 -3.19 2.79
CA GLY A 91 10.43 -2.85 1.79
C GLY A 91 9.86 -2.15 0.56
N GLY A 92 8.53 -2.19 0.35
CA GLY A 92 7.86 -1.48 -0.74
C GLY A 92 6.57 -0.83 -0.27
N VAL A 93 6.21 0.31 -0.87
CA VAL A 93 4.95 1.04 -0.60
C VAL A 93 4.30 1.44 -1.91
N VAL A 94 2.98 1.30 -1.97
CA VAL A 94 2.12 1.68 -3.11
C VAL A 94 1.05 2.63 -2.62
N HIS A 95 0.80 3.68 -3.38
CA HIS A 95 -0.39 4.51 -3.30
C HIS A 95 -1.13 4.50 -4.63
N THR A 96 -2.45 4.41 -4.59
CA THR A 96 -3.31 4.51 -5.78
C THR A 96 -4.64 5.18 -5.45
N HIS A 97 -5.40 5.53 -6.49
CA HIS A 97 -6.83 5.88 -6.38
C HIS A 97 -7.69 4.81 -7.07
N SER A 98 -7.38 3.54 -6.83
CA SER A 98 -8.12 2.41 -7.40
C SER A 98 -9.58 2.44 -6.93
N THR A 99 -10.50 2.12 -7.83
CA THR A 99 -11.91 2.53 -7.74
C THR A 99 -12.61 2.05 -6.47
N TYR A 100 -12.52 0.75 -6.15
CA TYR A 100 -13.29 0.19 -5.04
C TYR A 100 -12.65 0.52 -3.69
N ALA A 101 -11.33 0.40 -3.58
CA ALA A 101 -10.65 0.76 -2.33
C ALA A 101 -10.82 2.26 -2.02
N THR A 102 -10.74 3.13 -3.04
CA THR A 102 -11.00 4.57 -2.87
C THR A 102 -12.46 4.85 -2.49
N ALA A 103 -13.43 4.10 -3.04
CA ALA A 103 -14.84 4.25 -2.65
C ALA A 103 -15.06 3.93 -1.16
N TRP A 104 -14.42 2.88 -0.63
CA TRP A 104 -14.44 2.57 0.81
C TRP A 104 -13.76 3.66 1.64
N ALA A 105 -12.62 4.19 1.17
CA ALA A 105 -11.95 5.32 1.80
C ALA A 105 -12.83 6.57 1.88
N GLN A 106 -13.51 6.92 0.78
CA GLN A 106 -14.45 8.04 0.72
C GLN A 106 -15.66 7.84 1.63
N ALA A 107 -16.13 6.60 1.77
CA ALA A 107 -17.19 6.25 2.71
C ALA A 107 -16.74 6.27 4.18
N GLY A 108 -15.44 6.38 4.46
CA GLY A 108 -14.86 6.36 5.80
C GLY A 108 -15.11 5.05 6.53
N LYS A 109 -15.04 3.93 5.80
CA LYS A 109 -15.31 2.57 6.32
C LYS A 109 -14.14 1.65 6.09
N ASP A 110 -13.86 0.81 7.08
CA ASP A 110 -12.94 -0.31 6.94
C ASP A 110 -13.51 -1.32 5.92
N ILE A 111 -12.64 -2.03 5.17
CA ILE A 111 -13.08 -3.13 4.32
C ILE A 111 -13.14 -4.39 5.19
N PRO A 112 -14.34 -4.92 5.49
CA PRO A 112 -14.48 -6.03 6.42
C PRO A 112 -13.98 -7.35 5.82
N ASN A 113 -13.41 -8.21 6.67
CA ASN A 113 -12.96 -9.54 6.27
C ASN A 113 -14.15 -10.52 6.27
N ILE A 114 -14.84 -10.59 5.13
CA ILE A 114 -16.04 -11.42 4.93
C ILE A 114 -15.86 -12.58 3.97
N GLY A 115 -14.62 -12.86 3.57
CA GLY A 115 -14.35 -13.93 2.62
C GLY A 115 -12.95 -14.51 2.71
N THR A 116 -12.83 -15.78 2.33
CA THR A 116 -11.57 -16.53 2.39
C THR A 116 -10.46 -15.92 1.52
N THR A 117 -10.82 -15.25 0.41
CA THR A 117 -9.86 -14.52 -0.42
C THR A 117 -9.25 -13.37 0.35
N HIS A 118 -10.03 -12.59 1.10
CA HIS A 118 -9.53 -11.54 1.97
C HIS A 118 -8.61 -12.14 3.04
N ALA A 119 -9.10 -13.14 3.79
CA ALA A 119 -8.38 -13.79 4.88
C ALA A 119 -7.05 -14.46 4.44
N ASP A 120 -6.92 -14.84 3.18
CA ASP A 120 -5.67 -15.39 2.65
C ASP A 120 -4.52 -14.37 2.58
N TYR A 121 -4.79 -13.07 2.65
CA TYR A 121 -3.80 -12.01 2.44
C TYR A 121 -3.78 -10.91 3.50
N PHE A 122 -4.93 -10.67 4.14
CA PHE A 122 -5.10 -9.72 5.22
C PHE A 122 -5.77 -10.43 6.39
N HIS A 123 -5.11 -10.45 7.55
CA HIS A 123 -5.65 -11.12 8.74
C HIS A 123 -6.90 -10.42 9.25
N ASP A 124 -6.80 -9.10 9.41
CA ASP A 124 -7.88 -8.28 9.92
C ASP A 124 -8.69 -7.63 8.78
N GLU A 125 -9.70 -6.86 9.11
CA GLU A 125 -10.27 -5.91 8.16
C GLU A 125 -9.20 -4.91 7.69
N ILE A 126 -9.33 -4.41 6.47
CA ILE A 126 -8.41 -3.37 5.98
C ILE A 126 -8.88 -2.05 6.58
N PRO A 127 -8.09 -1.43 7.47
CA PRO A 127 -8.55 -0.29 8.25
C PRO A 127 -8.66 0.99 7.42
N CYS A 128 -9.61 1.84 7.79
CA CYS A 128 -9.70 3.23 7.32
C CYS A 128 -9.25 4.18 8.43
N THR A 129 -8.50 5.22 8.09
CA THR A 129 -8.13 6.26 9.04
C THR A 129 -9.36 7.07 9.50
N GLY A 130 -9.25 7.78 10.62
CA GLY A 130 -10.18 8.85 10.97
C GLY A 130 -10.01 10.07 10.07
N ASP A 131 -10.78 11.12 10.37
CA ASP A 131 -10.60 12.42 9.74
C ASP A 131 -9.26 13.03 10.12
N MET A 132 -8.64 13.72 9.17
CA MET A 132 -7.51 14.60 9.46
C MET A 132 -8.02 15.88 10.16
N THR A 133 -7.29 16.33 11.15
CA THR A 133 -7.57 17.61 11.82
C THR A 133 -7.27 18.79 10.89
N GLU A 134 -7.84 19.97 11.20
CA GLU A 134 -7.55 21.20 10.46
C GLU A 134 -6.05 21.52 10.40
N ALA A 135 -5.32 21.25 11.48
CA ALA A 135 -3.88 21.48 11.55
C ALA A 135 -3.10 20.53 10.62
N GLU A 136 -3.49 19.25 10.57
CA GLU A 136 -2.89 18.25 9.68
C GLU A 136 -3.15 18.59 8.20
N VAL A 137 -4.36 19.04 7.87
CA VAL A 137 -4.72 19.43 6.48
C VAL A 137 -4.00 20.70 6.02
N LYS A 138 -3.82 21.69 6.93
CA LYS A 138 -3.15 22.96 6.61
C LYS A 138 -1.63 22.93 6.76
N GLY A 139 -1.11 21.88 7.38
CA GLY A 139 0.32 21.66 7.60
C GLY A 139 1.03 21.04 6.40
N ASP A 140 1.98 20.16 6.67
CA ASP A 140 2.63 19.32 5.65
C ASP A 140 1.74 18.11 5.36
N TYR A 141 0.78 18.31 4.46
CA TYR A 141 -0.33 17.36 4.19
C TYR A 141 0.14 15.94 3.90
N GLU A 142 1.16 15.76 3.06
CA GLU A 142 1.66 14.44 2.70
C GLU A 142 2.41 13.78 3.86
N LEU A 143 3.12 14.55 4.68
CA LEU A 143 3.73 14.07 5.91
C LEU A 143 2.65 13.64 6.91
N GLU A 144 1.64 14.47 7.10
CA GLU A 144 0.53 14.19 8.02
C GLU A 144 -0.33 13.02 7.55
N THR A 145 -0.47 12.82 6.24
CA THR A 145 -1.07 11.60 5.68
C THR A 145 -0.33 10.35 6.17
N GLY A 146 1.00 10.36 6.17
CA GLY A 146 1.80 9.28 6.74
C GLY A 146 1.55 9.11 8.25
N ASN A 147 1.51 10.20 8.99
CA ASN A 147 1.29 10.19 10.43
C ASN A 147 -0.09 9.63 10.82
N VAL A 148 -1.16 9.98 10.11
CA VAL A 148 -2.50 9.43 10.41
C VAL A 148 -2.59 7.94 10.08
N ILE A 149 -1.88 7.46 9.05
CA ILE A 149 -1.76 6.03 8.76
C ILE A 149 -1.08 5.31 9.92
N VAL A 150 0.10 5.78 10.35
CA VAL A 150 0.86 5.17 11.45
C VAL A 150 0.02 5.15 12.73
N ARG A 151 -0.64 6.27 13.05
CA ARG A 151 -1.55 6.38 14.20
C ARG A 151 -2.65 5.32 14.13
N ARG A 152 -3.34 5.18 13.00
CA ARG A 152 -4.43 4.19 12.83
C ARG A 152 -3.96 2.76 13.04
N ILE A 153 -2.79 2.40 12.51
CA ILE A 153 -2.20 1.07 12.65
C ILE A 153 -1.81 0.79 14.11
N GLN A 154 -1.12 1.74 14.76
CA GLN A 154 -0.63 1.58 16.13
C GLN A 154 -1.75 1.58 17.16
N GLU A 155 -2.69 2.52 17.11
CA GLU A 155 -3.84 2.59 18.01
C GLU A 155 -4.79 1.41 17.84
N GLY A 156 -4.89 0.87 16.62
CA GLY A 156 -5.66 -0.34 16.35
C GLY A 156 -4.97 -1.64 16.77
N GLY A 157 -3.71 -1.59 17.23
CA GLY A 157 -2.93 -2.80 17.53
C GLY A 157 -2.72 -3.71 16.32
N ILE A 158 -2.77 -3.14 15.11
CA ILE A 158 -2.73 -3.87 13.84
C ILE A 158 -1.28 -4.23 13.51
N ASN A 159 -1.04 -5.50 13.17
CA ASN A 159 0.26 -5.92 12.68
C ASN A 159 0.41 -5.54 11.20
N PRO A 160 1.34 -4.63 10.82
CA PRO A 160 1.48 -4.18 9.44
C PRO A 160 1.95 -5.27 8.46
N VAL A 161 2.54 -6.35 8.95
CA VAL A 161 2.92 -7.50 8.11
C VAL A 161 1.73 -8.40 7.82
N HIS A 162 0.79 -8.50 8.76
CA HIS A 162 -0.39 -9.34 8.63
C HIS A 162 -1.57 -8.62 7.95
N THR A 163 -1.60 -7.30 8.03
CA THR A 163 -2.58 -6.45 7.35
C THR A 163 -1.82 -5.37 6.56
N PRO A 164 -1.28 -5.73 5.38
CA PRO A 164 -0.32 -4.89 4.66
C PRO A 164 -0.99 -3.77 3.85
N GLY A 165 -1.86 -2.98 4.50
CA GLY A 165 -2.51 -1.85 3.85
C GLY A 165 -3.52 -1.12 4.72
N VAL A 166 -3.94 0.03 4.24
CA VAL A 166 -4.83 0.98 4.93
C VAL A 166 -5.55 1.86 3.92
N LEU A 167 -6.73 2.33 4.27
CA LEU A 167 -7.44 3.38 3.55
C LEU A 167 -7.23 4.72 4.28
N VAL A 168 -6.84 5.75 3.57
CA VAL A 168 -6.87 7.12 4.10
C VAL A 168 -8.24 7.71 3.79
N LYS A 169 -8.99 8.06 4.83
CA LYS A 169 -10.35 8.59 4.70
C LYS A 169 -10.40 9.78 3.74
N ASN A 170 -11.37 9.77 2.83
CA ASN A 170 -11.58 10.76 1.75
C ASN A 170 -10.45 10.88 0.72
N HIS A 171 -9.43 10.00 0.77
CA HIS A 171 -8.30 10.05 -0.13
C HIS A 171 -8.20 8.76 -0.97
N GLY A 172 -7.61 7.69 -0.42
CA GLY A 172 -7.40 6.45 -1.15
C GLY A 172 -6.58 5.42 -0.37
N PRO A 173 -6.28 4.27 -1.00
CA PRO A 173 -5.53 3.20 -0.39
C PRO A 173 -4.02 3.42 -0.41
N PHE A 174 -3.37 2.98 0.66
CA PHE A 174 -1.94 2.69 0.72
C PHE A 174 -1.76 1.21 1.03
N SER A 175 -0.86 0.56 0.33
CA SER A 175 -0.45 -0.82 0.61
C SER A 175 1.06 -0.93 0.66
N TRP A 176 1.55 -1.96 1.32
CA TRP A 176 2.98 -2.20 1.44
C TRP A 176 3.29 -3.69 1.40
N GLY A 177 4.57 -4.03 1.36
CA GLY A 177 5.05 -5.39 1.36
C GLY A 177 6.55 -5.46 1.64
N LYS A 178 7.12 -6.65 1.56
CA LYS A 178 8.57 -6.85 1.74
C LYS A 178 9.43 -6.17 0.67
N ASP A 179 8.84 -5.80 -0.46
CA ASP A 179 9.44 -5.14 -1.60
C ASP A 179 8.35 -4.51 -2.50
N ALA A 180 8.72 -3.76 -3.54
CA ALA A 180 7.80 -3.11 -4.47
C ALA A 180 6.83 -4.09 -5.13
N ASP A 181 7.31 -5.25 -5.60
CA ASP A 181 6.47 -6.23 -6.28
C ASP A 181 5.40 -6.80 -5.34
N ASN A 182 5.77 -7.08 -4.09
CA ASN A 182 4.83 -7.57 -3.09
C ASN A 182 3.85 -6.47 -2.64
N ALA A 183 4.27 -5.21 -2.58
CA ALA A 183 3.39 -4.09 -2.29
C ALA A 183 2.33 -3.91 -3.39
N VAL A 184 2.72 -4.00 -4.68
CA VAL A 184 1.78 -4.01 -5.82
C VAL A 184 0.83 -5.20 -5.77
N TYR A 185 1.35 -6.39 -5.45
CA TYR A 185 0.50 -7.58 -5.27
C TYR A 185 -0.58 -7.33 -4.21
N ASN A 186 -0.23 -6.77 -3.06
CA ASN A 186 -1.16 -6.43 -1.99
C ASN A 186 -2.16 -5.34 -2.41
N ALA A 187 -1.74 -4.35 -3.23
CA ALA A 187 -2.66 -3.35 -3.80
C ALA A 187 -3.72 -3.99 -4.70
N VAL A 188 -3.31 -4.94 -5.57
CA VAL A 188 -4.24 -5.70 -6.45
C VAL A 188 -5.24 -6.48 -5.62
N VAL A 189 -4.77 -7.18 -4.59
CA VAL A 189 -5.64 -7.95 -3.69
C VAL A 189 -6.60 -7.01 -2.96
N MET A 190 -6.11 -5.88 -2.42
CA MET A 190 -6.94 -4.90 -1.72
C MET A 190 -8.08 -4.39 -2.59
N GLU A 191 -7.79 -3.97 -3.83
CA GLU A 191 -8.82 -3.52 -4.77
C GLU A 191 -9.85 -4.62 -5.05
N GLN A 192 -9.38 -5.85 -5.24
CA GLN A 192 -10.27 -6.98 -5.54
C GLN A 192 -11.16 -7.36 -4.35
N VAL A 193 -10.62 -7.37 -3.12
CA VAL A 193 -11.45 -7.68 -1.93
C VAL A 193 -12.39 -6.53 -1.57
N ALA A 194 -11.99 -5.28 -1.82
CA ALA A 194 -12.87 -4.10 -1.71
C ALA A 194 -14.08 -4.24 -2.63
N LYS A 195 -13.85 -4.63 -3.90
CA LYS A 195 -14.91 -4.91 -4.87
C LYS A 195 -15.81 -6.07 -4.41
N MET A 196 -15.22 -7.18 -3.97
CA MET A 196 -15.98 -8.34 -3.49
C MET A 196 -16.86 -7.97 -2.28
N ALA A 197 -16.31 -7.22 -1.32
CA ALA A 197 -17.06 -6.76 -0.15
C ALA A 197 -18.26 -5.88 -0.56
N PHE A 198 -18.05 -4.91 -1.45
CA PHE A 198 -19.11 -4.05 -1.96
C PHE A 198 -20.24 -4.85 -2.61
N VAL A 199 -19.89 -5.80 -3.50
CA VAL A 199 -20.87 -6.66 -4.17
C VAL A 199 -21.60 -7.56 -3.16
N SER A 200 -20.89 -8.14 -2.19
CA SER A 200 -21.47 -9.01 -1.16
C SER A 200 -22.49 -8.26 -0.31
N PHE A 201 -22.17 -7.04 0.12
CA PHE A 201 -23.13 -6.21 0.88
C PHE A 201 -24.33 -5.76 0.04
N SER A 202 -24.18 -5.60 -1.26
CA SER A 202 -25.30 -5.32 -2.17
C SER A 202 -26.27 -6.52 -2.27
N VAL A 203 -25.76 -7.74 -2.11
CA VAL A 203 -26.57 -8.98 -2.11
C VAL A 203 -27.13 -9.28 -0.72
N ASN A 204 -26.31 -9.16 0.32
CA ASN A 204 -26.71 -9.38 1.72
C ASN A 204 -25.97 -8.41 2.65
N PRO A 205 -26.65 -7.32 3.11
CA PRO A 205 -26.02 -6.34 4.00
C PRO A 205 -25.59 -6.90 5.37
N GLY A 206 -26.16 -8.03 5.78
CA GLY A 206 -25.85 -8.69 7.05
C GLY A 206 -24.73 -9.74 6.96
N THR A 207 -24.01 -9.80 5.85
CA THR A 207 -22.99 -10.86 5.67
C THR A 207 -21.83 -10.69 6.66
N THR A 208 -21.43 -11.82 7.25
CA THR A 208 -20.27 -11.93 8.17
C THR A 208 -19.50 -13.20 7.87
N MET A 209 -18.30 -13.32 8.40
CA MET A 209 -17.47 -14.53 8.29
C MET A 209 -17.16 -15.11 9.66
N ASN A 210 -17.11 -16.42 9.77
CA ASN A 210 -16.70 -17.11 10.97
C ASN A 210 -15.22 -16.81 11.27
N PRO A 211 -14.86 -16.27 12.47
CA PRO A 211 -13.47 -15.96 12.82
C PRO A 211 -12.52 -17.17 12.74
N LEU A 212 -13.00 -18.37 13.03
CA LEU A 212 -12.18 -19.58 12.89
C LEU A 212 -11.80 -19.86 11.43
N LEU A 213 -12.65 -19.44 10.48
CA LEU A 213 -12.36 -19.60 9.05
C LEU A 213 -11.35 -18.53 8.58
N ILE A 214 -11.40 -17.33 9.14
CA ILE A 214 -10.37 -16.28 8.92
C ILE A 214 -9.02 -16.80 9.35
N GLU A 215 -8.89 -17.25 10.60
CA GLU A 215 -7.65 -17.78 11.16
C GLU A 215 -7.12 -18.97 10.34
N LYS A 216 -7.99 -19.89 9.95
CA LYS A 216 -7.61 -21.04 9.13
C LYS A 216 -7.02 -20.64 7.79
N HIS A 217 -7.62 -19.67 7.11
CA HIS A 217 -7.17 -19.21 5.80
C HIS A 217 -5.88 -18.40 5.88
N PHE A 218 -5.75 -17.53 6.87
CA PHE A 218 -4.53 -16.77 7.08
C PHE A 218 -3.35 -17.68 7.40
N SER A 219 -3.50 -18.56 8.42
CA SER A 219 -2.43 -19.42 8.91
C SER A 219 -1.90 -20.40 7.85
N ARG A 220 -2.75 -20.86 6.93
CA ARG A 220 -2.30 -21.79 5.86
C ARG A 220 -1.28 -21.17 4.89
N LYS A 221 -1.21 -19.81 4.82
CA LYS A 221 -0.29 -19.07 3.94
C LYS A 221 0.84 -18.37 4.72
N HIS A 222 0.58 -17.90 5.93
CA HIS A 222 1.46 -17.01 6.67
C HIS A 222 1.98 -17.58 7.99
N GLY A 223 1.37 -18.63 8.50
CA GLY A 223 1.78 -19.24 9.77
C GLY A 223 3.03 -20.13 9.65
N PRO A 224 3.61 -20.53 10.80
CA PRO A 224 4.79 -21.41 10.83
C PRO A 224 4.53 -22.78 10.17
N ASN A 225 3.26 -23.18 10.08
CA ASN A 225 2.81 -24.42 9.44
C ASN A 225 2.13 -24.15 8.09
N ALA A 226 2.52 -23.09 7.39
CA ALA A 226 1.98 -22.76 6.08
C ALA A 226 2.19 -23.92 5.09
N TYR A 227 1.12 -24.33 4.42
CA TYR A 227 1.14 -25.47 3.49
C TYR A 227 0.61 -25.13 2.09
N TYR A 228 0.15 -23.88 1.88
CA TYR A 228 -0.38 -23.46 0.59
C TYR A 228 0.74 -23.25 -0.43
N GLY A 229 0.50 -23.71 -1.65
CA GLY A 229 1.42 -23.59 -2.76
C GLY A 229 2.25 -24.83 -3.01
N GLN A 230 3.25 -24.71 -3.89
CA GLN A 230 4.15 -25.83 -4.22
C GLN A 230 5.21 -26.00 -3.12
N LYS A 231 5.59 -27.26 -2.84
CA LYS A 231 6.71 -27.55 -1.95
C LYS A 231 7.97 -26.86 -2.52
N LYS A 232 8.68 -26.10 -1.69
CA LYS A 232 10.02 -25.63 -2.06
C LYS A 232 10.89 -26.88 -2.32
N LYS A 233 11.43 -26.99 -3.55
CA LYS A 233 12.40 -28.02 -3.90
C LYS A 233 13.71 -27.78 -3.18
#